data_03867935edff02c8c5900c8c64d7a4d1
#
_entry.id   03867935edff02c8c5900c8c64d7a4d1
#
_cell.length_a   1.000
_cell.length_b   1.000
_cell.length_c   1.000
_cell.angle_alpha   90.00
_cell.angle_beta   90.00
_cell.angle_gamma   90.00
#
_symmetry.space_group_name_H-M   'P 1'
#
loop_
_entity.id
_entity.type
_entity.pdbx_description
1 polymer ?
#
loop_
_entity_poly.entity_id
_entity_poly.type
_entity_poly.pdbx_seq_one_letter_code
_entity_poly.pdbx_strand_id
1 'polypeptide(L)'
;VKQRYLLLLLIAIGYIGGNFIVDRWEKTLYYGDSNGYYLHVVSFFVNQDVGDYDQTITTLRQVNPDSSDPREDVYGIRLTDKGQRYIKYTVGVPLMETPFFLLAHAYAKLTGQYPADGWSKPYLLAVGFAIIFYVLLGFYLLIGILQRYFSPQITALVVLSLAFATNLFFHATYVTMAHGFLFFDYCLLLYLTIRFYETPSTLRALGLGAVVGLITLTRVSEIVSALIPLLWGITSRETLRERIRFIGANLKYVVAAPVGFLLGFSLQFAYWYYVSGHLIFNPYEGEGFNFLKPNILRGWFDFANGWLIYTPIMAFSLLGWPLLRRYCRAPQLAILAFVGLHAYIHYSYYAWTYFPGLGSRPMVETYPLLAFGLAASYQYCSERKWLRGLPVIALVLFTVLNLFQTWQMRQGIIWSERGNRAFYLETLATLTPTLNSHRAYESNELQPDEADITLVKPLVQQGFEDTTLFATVADITHGGNYALYDTREFLPWKAELDLAEMHPRDWLKVGVSAYIREEDRLHERDKAAVLVVEIVDGNGKKKTWKCIRISPFIGNKAHHIWPTGEVNMWDEASFYVRLPRGLQPNWRANVFVWNAPGQKMILDDLYVELYRDR
;
A
#
# COMPACT_ATOMS: atom_id res chain seq x y z
N VAL A 1 13.67 -16.97 29.36
CA VAL A 1 12.25 -16.66 29.66
C VAL A 1 12.06 -15.15 29.86
N LYS A 2 12.74 -14.49 30.83
CA LYS A 2 12.58 -13.04 31.12
C LYS A 2 12.82 -12.14 29.91
N GLN A 3 13.86 -12.37 29.11
CA GLN A 3 14.18 -11.56 27.92
C GLN A 3 13.08 -11.62 26.86
N ARG A 4 12.43 -12.76 26.67
CA ARG A 4 11.33 -12.92 25.71
C ARG A 4 10.13 -12.03 26.07
N TYR A 5 9.74 -12.02 27.35
CA TYR A 5 8.63 -11.19 27.81
C TYR A 5 8.97 -9.70 27.78
N LEU A 6 10.23 -9.33 28.07
CA LEU A 6 10.66 -7.93 27.95
C LEU A 6 10.59 -7.43 26.51
N LEU A 7 11.04 -8.23 25.54
CA LEU A 7 10.93 -7.89 24.11
C LEU A 7 9.47 -7.70 23.68
N LEU A 8 8.59 -8.64 24.09
CA LEU A 8 7.16 -8.53 23.78
C LEU A 8 6.52 -7.31 24.43
N LEU A 9 6.89 -6.98 25.66
CA LEU A 9 6.42 -5.78 26.35
C LEU A 9 6.84 -4.51 25.62
N LEU A 10 8.11 -4.41 25.18
CA LEU A 10 8.61 -3.27 24.41
C LEU A 10 7.88 -3.11 23.09
N ILE A 11 7.63 -4.22 22.37
CA ILE A 11 6.88 -4.20 21.11
C ILE A 11 5.43 -3.80 21.40
N ALA A 12 4.79 -4.37 22.43
CA ALA A 12 3.42 -4.03 22.81
C ALA A 12 3.26 -2.54 23.11
N ILE A 13 4.16 -1.97 23.92
CA ILE A 13 4.15 -0.52 24.22
C ILE A 13 4.30 0.30 22.96
N GLY A 14 5.23 -0.06 22.07
CA GLY A 14 5.44 0.66 20.81
C GLY A 14 4.24 0.57 19.86
N TYR A 15 3.60 -0.59 19.73
CA TYR A 15 2.45 -0.80 18.86
C TYR A 15 1.17 -0.16 19.41
N ILE A 16 0.91 -0.31 20.72
CA ILE A 16 -0.22 0.34 21.38
C ILE A 16 -0.05 1.86 21.31
N GLY A 17 1.16 2.36 21.67
CA GLY A 17 1.48 3.78 21.56
C GLY A 17 1.33 4.31 20.14
N GLY A 18 1.82 3.58 19.14
CA GLY A 18 1.64 3.90 17.72
C GLY A 18 0.16 3.99 17.32
N ASN A 19 -0.66 3.04 17.77
CA ASN A 19 -2.09 3.05 17.47
C ASN A 19 -2.83 4.26 18.05
N PHE A 20 -2.47 4.72 19.27
CA PHE A 20 -3.08 5.90 19.89
C PHE A 20 -2.52 7.22 19.36
N ILE A 21 -1.20 7.34 19.19
CA ILE A 21 -0.57 8.56 18.65
C ILE A 21 -1.10 8.87 17.26
N VAL A 22 -1.47 7.84 16.53
CA VAL A 22 -1.99 7.99 15.18
C VAL A 22 -3.52 8.13 15.12
N ASP A 23 -4.30 8.22 16.21
CA ASP A 23 -5.79 8.29 16.31
C ASP A 23 -6.52 7.36 15.34
N ARG A 24 -5.93 6.23 15.10
CA ARG A 24 -6.34 5.33 14.06
C ARG A 24 -7.69 4.68 14.31
N TRP A 25 -7.96 4.39 15.57
CA TRP A 25 -9.17 3.69 16.00
C TRP A 25 -10.46 4.39 15.56
N GLU A 26 -10.41 5.68 15.15
CA GLU A 26 -11.59 6.44 14.77
C GLU A 26 -12.05 6.21 13.31
N LYS A 27 -11.18 5.79 12.40
CA LYS A 27 -11.51 5.83 10.95
C LYS A 27 -11.15 4.58 10.13
N THR A 28 -10.35 3.65 10.63
CA THR A 28 -9.79 2.57 9.79
C THR A 28 -10.79 1.56 9.28
N LEU A 29 -11.87 1.32 10.01
CA LEU A 29 -12.90 0.37 9.60
C LEU A 29 -13.91 0.94 8.61
N TYR A 30 -13.80 2.22 8.27
CA TYR A 30 -14.75 2.87 7.37
C TYR A 30 -14.31 2.86 5.91
N TYR A 31 -13.04 2.56 5.61
CA TYR A 31 -12.47 2.72 4.26
C TYR A 31 -11.72 1.49 3.76
N GLY A 32 -11.78 1.27 2.44
CA GLY A 32 -10.94 0.34 1.71
C GLY A 32 -11.06 -1.12 2.15
N ASP A 33 -9.97 -1.87 2.04
CA ASP A 33 -9.93 -3.31 2.33
C ASP A 33 -10.32 -3.63 3.79
N SER A 34 -9.97 -2.76 4.75
CA SER A 34 -10.33 -2.94 6.17
C SER A 34 -11.83 -2.97 6.37
N ASN A 35 -12.55 -2.04 5.72
CA ASN A 35 -14.01 -2.03 5.72
C ASN A 35 -14.58 -3.31 5.09
N GLY A 36 -14.08 -3.68 3.90
CA GLY A 36 -14.57 -4.83 3.18
C GLY A 36 -14.47 -6.15 3.96
N TYR A 37 -13.41 -6.36 4.76
CA TYR A 37 -13.33 -7.48 5.70
C TYR A 37 -14.35 -7.34 6.84
N TYR A 38 -14.41 -6.17 7.46
CA TYR A 38 -15.21 -5.92 8.64
C TYR A 38 -16.72 -6.03 8.40
N LEU A 39 -17.20 -5.74 7.18
CA LEU A 39 -18.61 -5.87 6.80
C LEU A 39 -19.16 -7.28 7.06
N HIS A 40 -18.36 -8.35 6.93
CA HIS A 40 -18.80 -9.70 7.28
C HIS A 40 -19.23 -9.85 8.73
N VAL A 41 -18.47 -9.20 9.64
CA VAL A 41 -18.74 -9.31 11.09
C VAL A 41 -20.04 -8.55 11.45
N VAL A 42 -20.21 -7.35 10.91
CA VAL A 42 -21.39 -6.53 11.16
C VAL A 42 -22.63 -7.17 10.55
N SER A 43 -22.57 -7.60 9.28
CA SER A 43 -23.70 -8.24 8.60
C SER A 43 -24.15 -9.54 9.27
N PHE A 44 -23.21 -10.32 9.82
CA PHE A 44 -23.54 -11.60 10.45
C PHE A 44 -24.05 -11.42 11.88
N PHE A 45 -23.35 -10.63 12.73
CA PHE A 45 -23.64 -10.59 14.17
C PHE A 45 -24.61 -9.48 14.59
N VAL A 46 -24.70 -8.37 13.83
CA VAL A 46 -25.55 -7.23 14.17
C VAL A 46 -26.80 -7.20 13.30
N ASN A 47 -26.64 -7.09 11.99
CA ASN A 47 -27.74 -6.85 11.07
C ASN A 47 -28.44 -8.13 10.59
N GLN A 48 -27.75 -9.30 10.65
CA GLN A 48 -28.25 -10.60 10.19
C GLN A 48 -28.74 -10.57 8.73
N ASP A 49 -28.05 -9.81 7.87
CA ASP A 49 -28.42 -9.53 6.49
C ASP A 49 -27.40 -10.03 5.46
N VAL A 50 -26.67 -11.12 5.79
CA VAL A 50 -25.70 -11.74 4.87
C VAL A 50 -26.35 -12.14 3.54
N GLY A 51 -25.80 -11.65 2.43
CA GLY A 51 -26.31 -11.91 1.09
C GLY A 51 -27.29 -10.83 0.59
N ASP A 52 -27.86 -10.05 1.45
CA ASP A 52 -28.70 -8.90 1.14
C ASP A 52 -27.97 -7.58 1.38
N TYR A 53 -27.38 -7.43 2.56
CA TYR A 53 -26.57 -6.30 3.02
C TYR A 53 -27.26 -4.94 3.06
N ASP A 54 -28.58 -4.85 2.91
CA ASP A 54 -29.32 -3.58 2.88
C ASP A 54 -29.15 -2.79 4.18
N GLN A 55 -29.33 -3.46 5.33
CA GLN A 55 -29.17 -2.84 6.64
C GLN A 55 -27.70 -2.48 6.90
N THR A 56 -26.77 -3.35 6.49
CA THR A 56 -25.33 -3.14 6.64
C THR A 56 -24.86 -1.93 5.81
N ILE A 57 -25.33 -1.79 4.57
CA ILE A 57 -25.05 -0.62 3.71
C ILE A 57 -25.64 0.64 4.31
N THR A 58 -26.89 0.58 4.79
CA THR A 58 -27.59 1.72 5.40
C THR A 58 -26.84 2.23 6.64
N THR A 59 -26.46 1.32 7.55
CA THR A 59 -25.71 1.69 8.76
C THR A 59 -24.33 2.25 8.42
N LEU A 60 -23.61 1.65 7.46
CA LEU A 60 -22.33 2.18 7.04
C LEU A 60 -22.44 3.60 6.47
N ARG A 61 -23.44 3.88 5.64
CA ARG A 61 -23.68 5.22 5.08
C ARG A 61 -24.02 6.26 6.15
N GLN A 62 -24.64 5.85 7.25
CA GLN A 62 -24.91 6.75 8.38
C GLN A 62 -23.62 7.16 9.11
N VAL A 63 -22.69 6.22 9.31
CA VAL A 63 -21.42 6.49 10.02
C VAL A 63 -20.33 7.03 9.08
N ASN A 64 -20.43 6.76 7.79
CA ASN A 64 -19.52 7.23 6.74
C ASN A 64 -20.31 7.56 5.45
N PRO A 65 -20.82 8.78 5.30
CA PRO A 65 -21.55 9.22 4.10
C PRO A 65 -20.73 9.09 2.80
N ASP A 66 -19.40 9.20 2.89
CA ASP A 66 -18.47 9.09 1.74
C ASP A 66 -18.13 7.65 1.37
N SER A 67 -18.82 6.65 1.92
CA SER A 67 -18.55 5.23 1.67
C SER A 67 -18.99 4.73 0.30
N SER A 68 -19.66 5.55 -0.52
CA SER A 68 -20.10 5.18 -1.86
C SER A 68 -18.91 5.00 -2.82
N ASP A 69 -18.92 3.92 -3.61
CA ASP A 69 -18.03 3.72 -4.75
C ASP A 69 -18.88 3.83 -6.03
N PRO A 70 -18.47 4.60 -7.06
CA PRO A 70 -19.21 4.70 -8.33
C PRO A 70 -19.44 3.37 -9.05
N ARG A 71 -18.64 2.36 -8.72
CA ARG A 71 -18.71 1.02 -9.34
C ARG A 71 -19.40 -0.03 -8.48
N GLU A 72 -19.57 0.25 -7.21
CA GLU A 72 -20.10 -0.67 -6.19
C GLU A 72 -21.01 0.14 -5.26
N ASP A 73 -22.10 -0.43 -4.77
CA ASP A 73 -22.98 0.25 -3.79
C ASP A 73 -22.19 0.78 -2.61
N VAL A 74 -21.26 -0.04 -2.13
CA VAL A 74 -20.26 0.25 -1.09
C VAL A 74 -19.01 -0.52 -1.45
N TYR A 75 -17.84 0.06 -1.21
CA TYR A 75 -16.57 -0.59 -1.49
C TYR A 75 -16.49 -2.00 -0.89
N GLY A 76 -16.30 -2.98 -1.77
CA GLY A 76 -16.19 -4.40 -1.39
C GLY A 76 -17.47 -5.20 -1.48
N ILE A 77 -18.64 -4.59 -1.68
CA ILE A 77 -19.91 -5.30 -1.95
C ILE A 77 -20.18 -5.26 -3.45
N ARG A 78 -20.36 -6.45 -4.04
CA ARG A 78 -20.60 -6.66 -5.47
C ARG A 78 -21.87 -7.47 -5.71
N LEU A 79 -22.32 -7.51 -6.96
CA LEU A 79 -23.45 -8.30 -7.40
C LEU A 79 -22.97 -9.51 -8.21
N THR A 80 -23.58 -10.67 -7.98
CA THR A 80 -23.47 -11.83 -8.87
C THR A 80 -24.29 -11.58 -10.15
N ASP A 81 -24.08 -12.38 -11.20
CA ASP A 81 -24.90 -12.35 -12.42
C ASP A 81 -26.41 -12.52 -12.16
N LYS A 82 -26.77 -13.12 -11.03
CA LYS A 82 -28.17 -13.32 -10.60
C LYS A 82 -28.70 -12.16 -9.74
N GLY A 83 -27.92 -11.09 -9.53
CA GLY A 83 -28.31 -9.96 -8.71
C GLY A 83 -28.17 -10.17 -7.20
N GLN A 84 -27.59 -11.30 -6.75
CA GLN A 84 -27.29 -11.54 -5.34
C GLN A 84 -26.07 -10.72 -4.92
N ARG A 85 -26.16 -9.96 -3.83
CA ARG A 85 -24.99 -9.24 -3.27
C ARG A 85 -24.04 -10.19 -2.58
N TYR A 86 -22.74 -9.86 -2.66
CA TYR A 86 -21.69 -10.55 -1.94
C TYR A 86 -20.54 -9.61 -1.57
N ILE A 87 -19.85 -9.93 -0.48
CA ILE A 87 -18.59 -9.25 -0.12
C ILE A 87 -17.45 -9.97 -0.85
N LYS A 88 -16.62 -9.22 -1.60
CA LYS A 88 -15.51 -9.80 -2.38
C LYS A 88 -14.38 -10.36 -1.52
N TYR A 89 -14.24 -9.87 -0.29
CA TYR A 89 -13.21 -10.30 0.64
C TYR A 89 -13.51 -11.66 1.26
N THR A 90 -12.47 -12.40 1.59
CA THR A 90 -12.56 -13.70 2.27
C THR A 90 -12.85 -13.56 3.76
N VAL A 91 -13.38 -14.63 4.37
CA VAL A 91 -13.85 -14.60 5.78
C VAL A 91 -12.76 -14.87 6.82
N GLY A 92 -11.47 -14.97 6.43
CA GLY A 92 -10.37 -15.29 7.37
C GLY A 92 -10.06 -14.14 8.33
N VAL A 93 -9.94 -12.90 7.84
CA VAL A 93 -9.77 -11.72 8.72
C VAL A 93 -10.97 -11.55 9.65
N PRO A 94 -12.22 -11.54 9.15
CA PRO A 94 -13.41 -11.53 9.99
C PRO A 94 -13.43 -12.59 11.09
N LEU A 95 -13.02 -13.81 10.76
CA LEU A 95 -12.94 -14.90 11.75
C LEU A 95 -11.98 -14.57 12.90
N MET A 96 -10.82 -13.98 12.57
CA MET A 96 -9.82 -13.59 13.57
C MET A 96 -10.24 -12.34 14.36
N GLU A 97 -11.01 -11.43 13.77
CA GLU A 97 -11.57 -10.25 14.44
C GLU A 97 -12.76 -10.60 15.37
N THR A 98 -13.50 -11.66 15.05
CA THR A 98 -14.74 -12.05 15.74
C THR A 98 -14.64 -12.13 17.27
N PRO A 99 -13.60 -12.73 17.89
CA PRO A 99 -13.52 -12.76 19.36
C PRO A 99 -13.49 -11.38 20.01
N PHE A 100 -12.77 -10.44 19.39
CA PHE A 100 -12.64 -9.06 19.87
C PHE A 100 -13.93 -8.28 19.63
N PHE A 101 -14.53 -8.46 18.46
CA PHE A 101 -15.84 -7.89 18.14
C PHE A 101 -16.91 -8.30 19.15
N LEU A 102 -17.02 -9.60 19.46
CA LEU A 102 -18.00 -10.13 20.40
C LEU A 102 -17.79 -9.58 21.82
N LEU A 103 -16.54 -9.35 22.25
CA LEU A 103 -16.25 -8.70 23.52
C LEU A 103 -16.79 -7.25 23.54
N ALA A 104 -16.53 -6.50 22.45
CA ALA A 104 -17.06 -5.13 22.32
C ALA A 104 -18.59 -5.11 22.26
N HIS A 105 -19.19 -6.06 21.53
CA HIS A 105 -20.65 -6.18 21.41
C HIS A 105 -21.31 -6.51 22.74
N ALA A 106 -20.73 -7.44 23.51
CA ALA A 106 -21.19 -7.75 24.86
C ALA A 106 -21.06 -6.52 25.77
N TYR A 107 -19.94 -5.81 25.72
CA TYR A 107 -19.77 -4.57 26.49
C TYR A 107 -20.82 -3.51 26.13
N ALA A 108 -21.05 -3.24 24.85
CA ALA A 108 -22.05 -2.26 24.40
C ALA A 108 -23.45 -2.64 24.88
N LYS A 109 -23.86 -3.91 24.73
CA LYS A 109 -25.16 -4.41 25.18
C LYS A 109 -25.35 -4.39 26.70
N LEU A 110 -24.32 -4.77 27.46
CA LEU A 110 -24.41 -4.87 28.91
C LEU A 110 -24.43 -3.48 29.60
N THR A 111 -23.65 -2.53 29.07
CA THR A 111 -23.53 -1.21 29.69
C THR A 111 -24.55 -0.20 29.19
N GLY A 112 -25.02 -0.36 27.95
CA GLY A 112 -25.89 0.62 27.28
C GLY A 112 -25.24 1.98 27.04
N GLN A 113 -23.93 2.12 27.30
CA GLN A 113 -23.21 3.39 27.12
C GLN A 113 -22.91 3.73 25.66
N TYR A 114 -22.91 2.73 24.80
CA TYR A 114 -22.65 2.86 23.37
C TYR A 114 -23.69 2.08 22.57
N PRO A 115 -24.07 2.54 21.36
CA PRO A 115 -24.93 1.76 20.49
C PRO A 115 -24.30 0.39 20.17
N ALA A 116 -25.13 -0.65 20.17
CA ALA A 116 -24.69 -2.01 19.80
C ALA A 116 -24.78 -2.22 18.27
N ASP A 117 -24.26 -1.26 17.51
CA ASP A 117 -24.38 -1.09 16.06
C ASP A 117 -23.24 -1.69 15.24
N GLY A 118 -22.18 -2.15 15.89
CA GLY A 118 -20.96 -2.62 15.23
C GLY A 118 -19.97 -1.51 14.86
N TRP A 119 -20.34 -0.22 14.97
CA TRP A 119 -19.55 0.91 14.50
C TRP A 119 -19.11 1.87 15.60
N SER A 120 -19.70 1.81 16.76
CA SER A 120 -19.36 2.67 17.88
C SER A 120 -17.95 2.38 18.44
N LYS A 121 -17.39 3.33 19.20
CA LYS A 121 -16.01 3.33 19.72
C LYS A 121 -15.49 2.00 20.28
N PRO A 122 -16.25 1.21 21.09
CA PRO A 122 -15.78 -0.06 21.60
C PRO A 122 -15.39 -1.06 20.51
N TYR A 123 -16.11 -1.10 19.39
CA TYR A 123 -15.82 -2.00 18.29
C TYR A 123 -14.57 -1.59 17.54
N LEU A 124 -14.42 -0.29 17.24
CA LEU A 124 -13.24 0.25 16.56
C LEU A 124 -11.96 -0.04 17.35
N LEU A 125 -12.01 0.17 18.68
CA LEU A 125 -10.90 -0.16 19.58
C LEU A 125 -10.61 -1.66 19.60
N ALA A 126 -11.62 -2.50 19.79
CA ALA A 126 -11.44 -3.93 19.93
C ALA A 126 -10.83 -4.56 18.66
N VAL A 127 -11.32 -4.20 17.49
CA VAL A 127 -10.79 -4.70 16.21
C VAL A 127 -9.39 -4.13 15.92
N GLY A 128 -9.14 -2.85 16.25
CA GLY A 128 -7.81 -2.28 16.18
C GLY A 128 -6.80 -2.99 17.09
N PHE A 129 -7.21 -3.44 18.26
CA PHE A 129 -6.37 -4.25 19.15
C PHE A 129 -6.21 -5.70 18.73
N ALA A 130 -7.17 -6.27 17.98
CA ALA A 130 -7.09 -7.65 17.50
C ALA A 130 -5.80 -7.88 16.68
N ILE A 131 -5.50 -7.01 15.72
CA ILE A 131 -4.31 -7.17 14.88
C ILE A 131 -3.01 -7.07 15.71
N ILE A 132 -2.95 -6.15 16.69
CA ILE A 132 -1.79 -6.01 17.59
C ILE A 132 -1.61 -7.28 18.41
N PHE A 133 -2.69 -7.84 18.94
CA PHE A 133 -2.66 -9.08 19.70
C PHE A 133 -2.08 -10.24 18.88
N TYR A 134 -2.57 -10.45 17.65
CA TYR A 134 -2.06 -11.53 16.80
C TYR A 134 -0.61 -11.30 16.38
N VAL A 135 -0.21 -10.07 16.07
CA VAL A 135 1.20 -9.76 15.76
C VAL A 135 2.11 -10.06 16.95
N LEU A 136 1.71 -9.70 18.18
CA LEU A 136 2.46 -10.03 19.40
C LEU A 136 2.55 -11.53 19.63
N LEU A 137 1.48 -12.27 19.37
CA LEU A 137 1.48 -13.73 19.43
C LEU A 137 2.40 -14.33 18.36
N GLY A 138 2.43 -13.74 17.15
CA GLY A 138 3.39 -14.09 16.10
C GLY A 138 4.83 -13.89 16.55
N PHE A 139 5.17 -12.74 17.14
CA PHE A 139 6.50 -12.52 17.71
C PHE A 139 6.82 -13.47 18.85
N TYR A 140 5.84 -13.80 19.70
CA TYR A 140 6.03 -14.81 20.73
C TYR A 140 6.48 -16.14 20.13
N LEU A 141 5.87 -16.61 19.07
CA LEU A 141 6.25 -17.83 18.38
C LEU A 141 7.61 -17.69 17.70
N LEU A 142 7.84 -16.59 16.96
CA LEU A 142 9.05 -16.34 16.20
C LEU A 142 10.31 -16.26 17.08
N ILE A 143 10.23 -15.62 18.25
CA ILE A 143 11.32 -15.61 19.23
C ILE A 143 11.68 -17.06 19.62
N GLY A 144 10.68 -17.89 19.95
CA GLY A 144 10.90 -19.29 20.30
C GLY A 144 11.49 -20.12 19.16
N ILE A 145 11.13 -19.82 17.93
CA ILE A 145 11.66 -20.47 16.73
C ILE A 145 13.12 -20.07 16.51
N LEU A 146 13.43 -18.78 16.48
CA LEU A 146 14.77 -18.27 16.21
C LEU A 146 15.79 -18.66 17.28
N GLN A 147 15.39 -18.68 18.57
CA GLN A 147 16.26 -19.10 19.68
C GLN A 147 16.71 -20.55 19.62
N ARG A 148 16.15 -21.39 18.74
CA ARG A 148 16.65 -22.74 18.47
C ARG A 148 17.94 -22.76 17.66
N TYR A 149 18.20 -21.68 16.90
CA TYR A 149 19.27 -21.62 15.91
C TYR A 149 20.26 -20.47 16.17
N PHE A 150 19.81 -19.42 16.84
CA PHE A 150 20.57 -18.19 17.05
C PHE A 150 20.57 -17.76 18.51
N SER A 151 21.57 -16.99 18.90
CA SER A 151 21.67 -16.48 20.28
C SER A 151 20.49 -15.56 20.63
N PRO A 152 20.18 -15.38 21.93
CA PRO A 152 19.14 -14.47 22.37
C PRO A 152 19.35 -13.01 21.90
N GLN A 153 20.62 -12.55 21.80
CA GLN A 153 20.97 -11.20 21.36
C GLN A 153 20.65 -11.01 19.87
N ILE A 154 21.05 -11.98 19.01
CA ILE A 154 20.71 -11.95 17.57
C ILE A 154 19.21 -12.02 17.39
N THR A 155 18.53 -12.91 18.11
CA THR A 155 17.05 -13.00 18.07
C THR A 155 16.40 -11.66 18.43
N ALA A 156 16.88 -10.99 19.48
CA ALA A 156 16.35 -9.68 19.88
C ALA A 156 16.52 -8.62 18.80
N LEU A 157 17.70 -8.53 18.18
CA LEU A 157 17.96 -7.59 17.09
C LEU A 157 17.04 -7.86 15.90
N VAL A 158 16.85 -9.13 15.50
CA VAL A 158 15.97 -9.50 14.39
C VAL A 158 14.52 -9.11 14.68
N VAL A 159 14.03 -9.46 15.86
CA VAL A 159 12.63 -9.22 16.24
C VAL A 159 12.35 -7.72 16.34
N LEU A 160 13.25 -6.93 16.93
CA LEU A 160 13.13 -5.48 16.97
C LEU A 160 13.22 -4.85 15.57
N SER A 161 14.07 -5.40 14.69
CA SER A 161 14.16 -4.96 13.29
C SER A 161 12.85 -5.20 12.55
N LEU A 162 12.26 -6.38 12.68
CA LEU A 162 10.97 -6.68 12.06
C LEU A 162 9.84 -5.83 12.65
N ALA A 163 9.85 -5.62 13.97
CA ALA A 163 8.79 -4.88 14.64
C ALA A 163 8.80 -3.39 14.28
N PHE A 164 9.96 -2.74 14.23
CA PHE A 164 10.03 -1.27 14.15
C PHE A 164 10.71 -0.72 12.91
N ALA A 165 11.54 -1.52 12.22
CA ALA A 165 12.26 -1.07 11.04
C ALA A 165 11.68 -1.63 9.73
N THR A 166 10.47 -2.19 9.77
CA THR A 166 9.74 -2.68 8.60
C THR A 166 8.32 -2.14 8.56
N ASN A 167 7.69 -2.23 7.40
CA ASN A 167 6.30 -1.83 7.20
C ASN A 167 5.27 -2.70 7.97
N LEU A 168 5.71 -3.75 8.68
CA LEU A 168 4.84 -4.47 9.62
C LEU A 168 4.30 -3.52 10.69
N PHE A 169 5.11 -2.55 11.17
CA PHE A 169 4.65 -1.54 12.12
C PHE A 169 3.45 -0.75 11.57
N PHE A 170 3.57 -0.26 10.33
CA PHE A 170 2.48 0.43 9.65
C PHE A 170 1.23 -0.46 9.53
N HIS A 171 1.40 -1.69 9.06
CA HIS A 171 0.27 -2.62 8.82
C HIS A 171 -0.36 -3.19 10.10
N ALA A 172 0.25 -3.03 11.25
CA ALA A 172 -0.34 -3.41 12.53
C ALA A 172 -0.85 -2.22 13.36
N THR A 173 -0.44 -0.99 13.02
CA THR A 173 -0.84 0.21 13.77
C THR A 173 -1.64 1.22 12.95
N TYR A 174 -1.61 1.18 11.65
CA TYR A 174 -2.29 2.14 10.78
C TYR A 174 -3.49 1.54 9.99
N VAL A 175 -3.44 0.28 9.59
CA VAL A 175 -4.52 -0.38 8.81
C VAL A 175 -4.86 -1.77 9.36
N THR A 176 -6.14 -2.13 9.48
CA THR A 176 -6.63 -3.47 9.88
C THR A 176 -6.83 -4.34 8.66
N MET A 177 -5.74 -4.65 7.98
CA MET A 177 -5.77 -5.52 6.79
C MET A 177 -5.23 -6.92 7.12
N ALA A 178 -5.34 -7.85 6.19
CA ALA A 178 -4.91 -9.23 6.32
C ALA A 178 -3.45 -9.44 6.78
N HIS A 179 -2.55 -8.50 6.43
CA HIS A 179 -1.09 -8.70 6.54
C HIS A 179 -0.56 -8.93 7.95
N GLY A 180 -1.10 -8.21 8.96
CA GLY A 180 -0.71 -8.43 10.36
C GLY A 180 -1.23 -9.75 10.92
N PHE A 181 -2.43 -10.18 10.51
CA PHE A 181 -2.97 -11.49 10.87
C PHE A 181 -2.15 -12.61 10.21
N LEU A 182 -1.84 -12.48 8.93
CA LEU A 182 -1.01 -13.43 8.19
C LEU A 182 0.41 -13.54 8.78
N PHE A 183 1.00 -12.46 9.29
CA PHE A 183 2.27 -12.55 10.00
C PHE A 183 2.21 -13.58 11.15
N PHE A 184 1.16 -13.55 11.95
CA PHE A 184 0.93 -14.55 12.99
C PHE A 184 0.73 -15.95 12.40
N ASP A 185 -0.14 -16.09 11.41
CA ASP A 185 -0.46 -17.37 10.80
C ASP A 185 0.78 -18.05 10.21
N TYR A 186 1.68 -17.30 9.57
CA TYR A 186 2.96 -17.80 9.08
C TYR A 186 3.93 -18.19 10.21
N CYS A 187 3.96 -17.44 11.32
CA CYS A 187 4.71 -17.83 12.51
C CYS A 187 4.17 -19.15 13.09
N LEU A 188 2.85 -19.30 13.13
CA LEU A 188 2.19 -20.53 13.59
C LEU A 188 2.47 -21.71 12.66
N LEU A 189 2.41 -21.49 11.33
CA LEU A 189 2.75 -22.50 10.34
C LEU A 189 4.19 -22.99 10.50
N LEU A 190 5.15 -22.07 10.67
CA LEU A 190 6.54 -22.41 10.93
C LEU A 190 6.71 -23.21 12.22
N TYR A 191 6.08 -22.78 13.30
CA TYR A 191 6.12 -23.49 14.57
C TYR A 191 5.60 -24.93 14.42
N LEU A 192 4.43 -25.10 13.82
CA LEU A 192 3.84 -26.42 13.60
C LEU A 192 4.67 -27.28 12.63
N THR A 193 5.25 -26.68 11.60
CA THR A 193 6.15 -27.36 10.66
C THR A 193 7.35 -27.96 11.40
N ILE A 194 8.02 -27.17 12.23
CA ILE A 194 9.17 -27.65 13.04
C ILE A 194 8.71 -28.76 13.99
N ARG A 195 7.60 -28.55 14.71
CA ARG A 195 7.07 -29.53 15.67
C ARG A 195 6.61 -30.82 15.00
N PHE A 196 6.09 -30.76 13.78
CA PHE A 196 5.70 -31.92 13.02
C PHE A 196 6.92 -32.80 12.67
N TYR A 197 8.00 -32.18 12.16
CA TYR A 197 9.20 -32.95 11.80
C TYR A 197 10.02 -33.46 13.01
N GLU A 198 9.90 -32.79 14.17
CA GLU A 198 10.49 -33.32 15.41
C GLU A 198 9.77 -34.55 15.92
N THR A 199 8.45 -34.52 15.92
CA THR A 199 7.62 -35.64 16.45
C THR A 199 6.35 -35.73 15.58
N PRO A 200 6.40 -36.47 14.45
CA PRO A 200 5.27 -36.62 13.55
C PRO A 200 4.04 -37.25 14.21
N SER A 201 2.87 -36.64 14.01
CA SER A 201 1.59 -37.19 14.45
C SER A 201 0.46 -36.76 13.52
N THR A 202 -0.62 -37.54 13.48
CA THR A 202 -1.81 -37.23 12.67
C THR A 202 -2.44 -35.89 13.08
N LEU A 203 -2.50 -35.59 14.38
CA LEU A 203 -3.02 -34.31 14.88
C LEU A 203 -2.19 -33.12 14.40
N ARG A 204 -0.86 -33.26 14.36
CA ARG A 204 0.01 -32.17 13.84
C ARG A 204 -0.11 -32.04 12.33
N ALA A 205 -0.26 -33.12 11.58
CA ALA A 205 -0.52 -33.07 10.15
C ALA A 205 -1.87 -32.38 9.86
N LEU A 206 -2.91 -32.72 10.62
CA LEU A 206 -4.21 -32.07 10.58
C LEU A 206 -4.08 -30.57 10.89
N GLY A 207 -3.37 -30.20 11.97
CA GLY A 207 -3.11 -28.82 12.36
C GLY A 207 -2.33 -28.03 11.31
N LEU A 208 -1.33 -28.63 10.66
CA LEU A 208 -0.62 -28.00 9.54
C LEU A 208 -1.58 -27.68 8.39
N GLY A 209 -2.41 -28.65 8.01
CA GLY A 209 -3.42 -28.43 6.98
C GLY A 209 -4.41 -27.33 7.38
N ALA A 210 -4.90 -27.36 8.62
CA ALA A 210 -5.85 -26.35 9.12
C ALA A 210 -5.25 -24.92 9.09
N VAL A 211 -3.97 -24.76 9.44
CA VAL A 211 -3.30 -23.45 9.36
C VAL A 211 -3.07 -23.01 7.92
N VAL A 212 -2.69 -23.92 7.01
CA VAL A 212 -2.64 -23.59 5.57
C VAL A 212 -4.03 -23.19 5.06
N GLY A 213 -5.09 -23.90 5.53
CA GLY A 213 -6.48 -23.56 5.24
C GLY A 213 -6.86 -22.15 5.75
N LEU A 214 -6.48 -21.81 6.99
CA LEU A 214 -6.71 -20.48 7.58
C LEU A 214 -5.96 -19.38 6.82
N ILE A 215 -4.70 -19.60 6.48
CA ILE A 215 -3.90 -18.69 5.65
C ILE A 215 -4.59 -18.44 4.30
N THR A 216 -5.06 -19.52 3.65
CA THR A 216 -5.80 -19.44 2.38
C THR A 216 -7.16 -18.77 2.55
N LEU A 217 -7.83 -19.00 3.68
CA LEU A 217 -9.07 -18.35 4.09
C LEU A 217 -8.89 -16.85 4.29
N THR A 218 -7.71 -16.42 4.73
CA THR A 218 -7.35 -15.00 4.90
C THR A 218 -7.04 -14.34 3.56
N ARG A 219 -6.30 -15.04 2.68
CA ARG A 219 -6.05 -14.64 1.29
C ARG A 219 -5.87 -15.87 0.40
N VAL A 220 -6.69 -16.02 -0.62
CA VAL A 220 -6.68 -17.23 -1.49
C VAL A 220 -5.32 -17.46 -2.15
N SER A 221 -4.61 -16.40 -2.56
CA SER A 221 -3.27 -16.47 -3.15
C SER A 221 -2.23 -17.14 -2.24
N GLU A 222 -2.46 -17.11 -0.92
CA GLU A 222 -1.54 -17.65 0.08
C GLU A 222 -1.60 -19.18 0.24
N ILE A 223 -2.36 -19.89 -0.57
CA ILE A 223 -2.31 -21.37 -0.66
C ILE A 223 -0.88 -21.86 -0.91
N VAL A 224 -0.04 -21.03 -1.51
CA VAL A 224 1.40 -21.30 -1.72
C VAL A 224 2.19 -21.49 -0.43
N SER A 225 1.64 -21.12 0.73
CA SER A 225 2.19 -21.39 2.06
C SER A 225 2.40 -22.87 2.32
N ALA A 226 1.65 -23.74 1.64
CA ALA A 226 1.84 -25.20 1.69
C ALA A 226 3.26 -25.64 1.28
N LEU A 227 3.99 -24.84 0.49
CA LEU A 227 5.39 -25.12 0.14
C LEU A 227 6.31 -25.11 1.36
N ILE A 228 5.97 -24.37 2.41
CA ILE A 228 6.81 -24.25 3.60
C ILE A 228 6.99 -25.60 4.29
N PRO A 229 5.92 -26.28 4.76
CA PRO A 229 6.08 -27.60 5.37
C PRO A 229 6.58 -28.66 4.37
N LEU A 230 6.22 -28.57 3.09
CA LEU A 230 6.68 -29.55 2.10
C LEU A 230 8.19 -29.50 1.88
N LEU A 231 8.79 -28.30 1.86
CA LEU A 231 10.20 -28.07 1.54
C LEU A 231 11.11 -27.91 2.76
N TRP A 232 10.54 -27.80 3.96
CA TRP A 232 11.31 -27.61 5.19
C TRP A 232 12.28 -28.77 5.44
N GLY A 233 13.54 -28.46 5.69
CA GLY A 233 14.60 -29.45 5.98
C GLY A 233 15.16 -30.18 4.77
N ILE A 234 14.69 -29.88 3.55
CA ILE A 234 15.31 -30.43 2.33
C ILE A 234 16.56 -29.63 2.01
N THR A 235 17.73 -30.23 2.20
CA THR A 235 19.04 -29.59 2.06
C THR A 235 19.97 -30.29 1.06
N SER A 236 19.59 -31.50 0.61
CA SER A 236 20.34 -32.33 -0.35
C SER A 236 19.38 -33.28 -1.09
N ARG A 237 19.92 -33.96 -2.12
CA ARG A 237 19.19 -35.03 -2.83
C ARG A 237 18.82 -36.19 -1.91
N GLU A 238 19.65 -36.46 -0.91
CA GLU A 238 19.37 -37.52 0.10
C GLU A 238 18.18 -37.14 0.96
N THR A 239 18.18 -35.93 1.55
CA THR A 239 17.06 -35.47 2.38
C THR A 239 15.75 -35.36 1.58
N LEU A 240 15.81 -35.08 0.29
CA LEU A 240 14.64 -35.15 -0.60
C LEU A 240 14.15 -36.60 -0.77
N ARG A 241 15.05 -37.59 -0.97
CA ARG A 241 14.66 -38.98 -1.07
C ARG A 241 14.07 -39.50 0.25
N GLU A 242 14.65 -39.10 1.37
CA GLU A 242 14.11 -39.39 2.70
C GLU A 242 12.71 -38.82 2.89
N ARG A 243 12.48 -37.59 2.44
CA ARG A 243 11.18 -36.95 2.47
C ARG A 243 10.13 -37.72 1.65
N ILE A 244 10.49 -38.14 0.42
CA ILE A 244 9.60 -38.94 -0.44
C ILE A 244 9.27 -40.27 0.21
N ARG A 245 10.28 -40.98 0.79
CA ARG A 245 10.05 -42.23 1.52
C ARG A 245 9.17 -42.02 2.75
N PHE A 246 9.43 -40.97 3.53
CA PHE A 246 8.61 -40.64 4.72
C PHE A 246 7.14 -40.40 4.32
N ILE A 247 6.87 -39.65 3.26
CA ILE A 247 5.52 -39.40 2.75
C ILE A 247 4.88 -40.75 2.32
N GLY A 248 5.56 -41.55 1.52
CA GLY A 248 5.05 -42.84 1.04
C GLY A 248 4.78 -43.86 2.18
N ALA A 249 5.58 -43.84 3.24
CA ALA A 249 5.40 -44.71 4.41
C ALA A 249 4.32 -44.22 5.40
N ASN A 250 3.83 -42.98 5.27
CA ASN A 250 2.95 -42.35 6.25
C ASN A 250 1.72 -41.70 5.59
N LEU A 251 0.97 -42.49 4.80
CA LEU A 251 -0.23 -42.03 4.09
C LEU A 251 -1.27 -41.38 5.02
N LYS A 252 -1.32 -41.75 6.30
CA LYS A 252 -2.16 -41.08 7.30
C LYS A 252 -1.91 -39.59 7.43
N TYR A 253 -0.67 -39.11 7.25
CA TYR A 253 -0.35 -37.67 7.28
C TYR A 253 -0.70 -37.00 5.96
N VAL A 254 -0.56 -37.76 4.85
CA VAL A 254 -0.94 -37.28 3.50
C VAL A 254 -2.44 -37.04 3.41
N VAL A 255 -3.24 -37.82 4.12
CA VAL A 255 -4.70 -37.65 4.20
C VAL A 255 -5.07 -36.59 5.25
N ALA A 256 -4.43 -36.61 6.43
CA ALA A 256 -4.77 -35.68 7.51
C ALA A 256 -4.52 -34.20 7.16
N ALA A 257 -3.46 -33.88 6.43
CA ALA A 257 -3.18 -32.49 6.07
C ALA A 257 -4.24 -31.90 5.12
N PRO A 258 -4.64 -32.52 3.99
CA PRO A 258 -5.77 -32.05 3.18
C PRO A 258 -7.09 -31.97 3.96
N VAL A 259 -7.40 -32.91 4.83
CA VAL A 259 -8.59 -32.86 5.70
C VAL A 259 -8.52 -31.61 6.60
N GLY A 260 -7.35 -31.37 7.21
CA GLY A 260 -7.14 -30.14 7.98
C GLY A 260 -7.33 -28.88 7.15
N PHE A 261 -6.81 -28.84 5.93
CA PHE A 261 -7.01 -27.72 5.00
C PHE A 261 -8.50 -27.47 4.71
N LEU A 262 -9.25 -28.53 4.37
CA LEU A 262 -10.68 -28.43 4.12
C LEU A 262 -11.45 -27.92 5.34
N LEU A 263 -11.08 -28.34 6.54
CA LEU A 263 -11.66 -27.82 7.78
C LEU A 263 -11.32 -26.33 7.98
N GLY A 264 -10.05 -25.95 7.79
CA GLY A 264 -9.60 -24.55 7.93
C GLY A 264 -10.21 -23.60 6.89
N PHE A 265 -10.53 -24.10 5.70
CA PHE A 265 -11.10 -23.31 4.60
C PHE A 265 -12.64 -23.43 4.47
N SER A 266 -13.27 -24.30 5.27
CA SER A 266 -14.68 -24.67 5.14
C SER A 266 -15.66 -23.51 5.18
N LEU A 267 -15.38 -22.48 5.99
CA LEU A 267 -16.22 -21.28 6.09
C LEU A 267 -16.31 -20.52 4.78
N GLN A 268 -15.23 -20.49 3.99
CA GLN A 268 -15.25 -19.84 2.67
C GLN A 268 -16.10 -20.62 1.68
N PHE A 269 -16.01 -21.94 1.68
CA PHE A 269 -16.88 -22.78 0.85
C PHE A 269 -18.34 -22.58 1.21
N ALA A 270 -18.67 -22.52 2.50
CA ALA A 270 -20.03 -22.27 2.96
C ALA A 270 -20.54 -20.89 2.52
N TYR A 271 -19.71 -19.85 2.69
CA TYR A 271 -20.04 -18.49 2.27
C TYR A 271 -20.24 -18.39 0.74
N TRP A 272 -19.30 -18.90 -0.06
CA TRP A 272 -19.43 -18.88 -1.52
C TRP A 272 -20.65 -19.65 -2.02
N TYR A 273 -20.91 -20.84 -1.44
CA TYR A 273 -22.10 -21.61 -1.77
C TYR A 273 -23.39 -20.85 -1.46
N TYR A 274 -23.43 -20.16 -0.32
CA TYR A 274 -24.59 -19.37 0.10
C TYR A 274 -24.88 -18.21 -0.87
N VAL A 275 -23.86 -17.45 -1.27
CA VAL A 275 -24.04 -16.24 -2.11
C VAL A 275 -24.08 -16.50 -3.60
N SER A 276 -23.45 -17.57 -4.11
CA SER A 276 -23.34 -17.86 -5.55
C SER A 276 -23.97 -19.18 -5.99
N GLY A 277 -24.23 -20.11 -5.05
CA GLY A 277 -24.63 -21.50 -5.36
C GLY A 277 -23.46 -22.41 -5.76
N HIS A 278 -22.20 -21.94 -5.68
CA HIS A 278 -21.01 -22.69 -6.06
C HIS A 278 -20.01 -22.78 -4.91
N LEU A 279 -19.40 -23.95 -4.71
CA LEU A 279 -18.35 -24.12 -3.68
C LEU A 279 -17.07 -23.36 -4.02
N ILE A 280 -16.79 -23.17 -5.31
CA ILE A 280 -15.66 -22.37 -5.81
C ILE A 280 -16.24 -21.22 -6.62
N PHE A 281 -15.94 -20.00 -6.19
CA PHE A 281 -16.44 -18.79 -6.79
C PHE A 281 -15.30 -17.77 -6.91
N ASN A 282 -15.25 -17.02 -8.02
CA ASN A 282 -14.29 -15.94 -8.19
C ASN A 282 -14.91 -14.59 -7.80
N PRO A 283 -14.63 -14.05 -6.62
CA PRO A 283 -15.21 -12.78 -6.17
C PRO A 283 -14.53 -11.55 -6.77
N TYR A 284 -13.43 -11.72 -7.53
CA TYR A 284 -12.58 -10.64 -8.06
C TYR A 284 -12.75 -10.48 -9.57
N GLU A 285 -13.99 -10.45 -10.06
CA GLU A 285 -14.27 -10.21 -11.48
C GLU A 285 -13.69 -8.86 -11.94
N GLY A 286 -13.09 -8.86 -13.14
CA GLY A 286 -12.39 -7.69 -13.67
C GLY A 286 -10.99 -7.44 -13.11
N GLU A 287 -10.56 -8.20 -12.11
CA GLU A 287 -9.22 -8.15 -11.54
C GLU A 287 -8.38 -9.33 -12.04
N GLY A 288 -7.19 -9.06 -12.56
CA GLY A 288 -6.42 -10.10 -13.25
C GLY A 288 -4.94 -10.14 -12.89
N PHE A 289 -4.27 -11.18 -13.40
CA PHE A 289 -2.84 -11.40 -13.23
C PHE A 289 -2.14 -11.39 -14.57
N ASN A 290 -1.03 -10.68 -14.69
CA ASN A 290 -0.16 -10.70 -15.86
C ASN A 290 1.09 -11.54 -15.58
N PHE A 291 0.95 -12.87 -15.58
CA PHE A 291 2.04 -13.80 -15.31
C PHE A 291 3.17 -13.77 -16.34
N LEU A 292 2.92 -13.27 -17.57
CA LEU A 292 3.96 -13.14 -18.59
C LEU A 292 4.84 -11.91 -18.42
N LYS A 293 4.36 -10.89 -17.69
CA LYS A 293 5.07 -9.63 -17.44
C LYS A 293 4.95 -9.21 -15.97
N PRO A 294 5.50 -9.99 -15.02
CA PRO A 294 5.42 -9.67 -13.60
C PRO A 294 6.28 -8.42 -13.27
N ASN A 295 5.76 -7.56 -12.41
CA ASN A 295 6.44 -6.32 -11.99
C ASN A 295 7.40 -6.55 -10.80
N ILE A 296 8.15 -7.66 -10.73
CA ILE A 296 8.96 -8.03 -9.54
C ILE A 296 9.99 -6.94 -9.21
N LEU A 297 10.78 -6.48 -10.20
CA LEU A 297 11.80 -5.46 -9.95
C LEU A 297 11.18 -4.13 -9.52
N ARG A 298 10.07 -3.74 -10.14
CA ARG A 298 9.33 -2.55 -9.73
C ARG A 298 8.75 -2.72 -8.32
N GLY A 299 8.11 -3.85 -8.03
CA GLY A 299 7.59 -4.16 -6.70
C GLY A 299 8.64 -4.14 -5.59
N TRP A 300 9.92 -4.32 -5.94
CA TRP A 300 11.03 -4.25 -4.98
C TRP A 300 11.68 -2.87 -4.90
N PHE A 301 11.83 -2.15 -6.02
CA PHE A 301 12.70 -0.97 -6.13
C PHE A 301 12.01 0.29 -6.65
N ASP A 302 10.71 0.25 -6.99
CA ASP A 302 9.98 1.44 -7.44
C ASP A 302 9.64 2.34 -6.24
N PHE A 303 9.69 3.64 -6.45
CA PHE A 303 9.26 4.62 -5.44
C PHE A 303 7.74 4.63 -5.24
N ALA A 304 6.98 4.08 -6.19
CA ALA A 304 5.58 3.76 -6.00
C ALA A 304 5.42 2.46 -5.19
N ASN A 305 5.66 2.53 -3.90
CA ASN A 305 5.40 1.46 -2.93
C ASN A 305 6.35 0.24 -3.00
N GLY A 306 7.57 0.40 -3.54
CA GLY A 306 8.55 -0.70 -3.64
C GLY A 306 9.03 -1.20 -2.28
N TRP A 307 9.13 -2.52 -2.13
CA TRP A 307 9.45 -3.17 -0.87
C TRP A 307 10.74 -2.66 -0.22
N LEU A 308 11.87 -2.72 -0.95
CA LEU A 308 13.19 -2.36 -0.39
C LEU A 308 13.43 -0.85 -0.30
N ILE A 309 12.64 -0.02 -1.01
CA ILE A 309 12.68 1.44 -0.86
C ILE A 309 12.14 1.85 0.52
N TYR A 310 11.01 1.25 0.93
CA TYR A 310 10.35 1.58 2.20
C TYR A 310 10.74 0.66 3.36
N THR A 311 11.41 -0.47 3.07
CA THR A 311 11.83 -1.45 4.07
C THR A 311 13.27 -1.91 3.82
N PRO A 312 14.25 -0.99 3.77
CA PRO A 312 15.61 -1.29 3.33
C PRO A 312 16.36 -2.26 4.25
N ILE A 313 15.97 -2.39 5.51
CA ILE A 313 16.56 -3.36 6.44
C ILE A 313 16.42 -4.80 5.94
N MET A 314 15.41 -5.10 5.13
CA MET A 314 15.19 -6.45 4.59
C MET A 314 16.23 -6.86 3.53
N ALA A 315 17.04 -5.93 3.02
CA ALA A 315 18.20 -6.26 2.21
C ALA A 315 19.18 -7.17 2.96
N PHE A 316 19.35 -7.00 4.27
CA PHE A 316 20.16 -7.89 5.10
C PHE A 316 19.60 -9.32 5.13
N SER A 317 18.30 -9.49 5.04
CA SER A 317 17.69 -10.82 4.96
C SER A 317 18.04 -11.53 3.66
N LEU A 318 18.02 -10.82 2.53
CA LEU A 318 18.41 -11.36 1.22
C LEU A 318 19.91 -11.71 1.19
N LEU A 319 20.75 -10.82 1.72
CA LEU A 319 22.20 -11.06 1.85
C LEU A 319 22.50 -12.23 2.80
N GLY A 320 21.66 -12.47 3.79
CA GLY A 320 21.78 -13.56 4.75
C GLY A 320 21.32 -14.92 4.24
N TRP A 321 20.50 -14.96 3.17
CA TRP A 321 19.99 -16.22 2.64
C TRP A 321 21.11 -17.22 2.25
N PRO A 322 22.21 -16.86 1.54
CA PRO A 322 23.32 -17.77 1.29
C PRO A 322 24.03 -18.24 2.58
N LEU A 323 24.08 -17.37 3.60
CA LEU A 323 24.72 -17.66 4.89
C LEU A 323 23.95 -18.71 5.70
N LEU A 324 22.70 -18.98 5.40
CA LEU A 324 21.91 -20.06 6.02
C LEU A 324 22.57 -21.43 5.84
N ARG A 325 23.36 -21.63 4.79
CA ARG A 325 24.16 -22.86 4.62
C ARG A 325 25.11 -23.11 5.80
N ARG A 326 25.58 -22.04 6.45
CA ARG A 326 26.49 -22.10 7.60
C ARG A 326 25.77 -22.20 8.93
N TYR A 327 24.67 -21.46 9.10
CA TYR A 327 24.05 -21.27 10.42
C TYR A 327 22.77 -22.11 10.61
N CYS A 328 21.92 -22.22 9.59
CA CYS A 328 20.66 -22.92 9.66
C CYS A 328 20.15 -23.32 8.27
N ARG A 329 20.49 -24.52 7.80
CA ARG A 329 20.12 -24.98 6.44
C ARG A 329 18.63 -25.31 6.25
N ALA A 330 17.95 -25.71 7.32
CA ALA A 330 16.59 -26.27 7.21
C ALA A 330 15.58 -25.39 6.45
N PRO A 331 15.50 -24.05 6.67
CA PRO A 331 14.53 -23.19 5.98
C PRO A 331 14.96 -22.78 4.57
N GLN A 332 16.22 -23.04 4.13
CA GLN A 332 16.80 -22.38 2.98
C GLN A 332 16.03 -22.60 1.67
N LEU A 333 15.63 -23.86 1.38
CA LEU A 333 14.85 -24.17 0.17
C LEU A 333 13.42 -23.66 0.27
N ALA A 334 12.81 -23.78 1.44
CA ALA A 334 11.45 -23.29 1.69
C ALA A 334 11.38 -21.76 1.51
N ILE A 335 12.37 -21.01 2.02
CA ILE A 335 12.46 -19.56 1.82
C ILE A 335 12.54 -19.23 0.33
N LEU A 336 13.47 -19.84 -0.40
CA LEU A 336 13.66 -19.56 -1.83
C LEU A 336 12.39 -19.81 -2.64
N ALA A 337 11.80 -21.00 -2.46
CA ALA A 337 10.62 -21.39 -3.21
C ALA A 337 9.38 -20.56 -2.85
N PHE A 338 9.13 -20.38 -1.55
CA PHE A 338 7.97 -19.62 -1.09
C PHE A 338 8.10 -18.14 -1.43
N VAL A 339 9.19 -17.47 -1.05
CA VAL A 339 9.37 -16.03 -1.29
C VAL A 339 9.42 -15.73 -2.79
N GLY A 340 10.07 -16.58 -3.58
CA GLY A 340 10.13 -16.44 -5.04
C GLY A 340 8.75 -16.56 -5.69
N LEU A 341 7.98 -17.61 -5.34
CA LEU A 341 6.64 -17.81 -5.91
C LEU A 341 5.64 -16.77 -5.40
N HIS A 342 5.71 -16.42 -4.11
CA HIS A 342 4.91 -15.36 -3.50
C HIS A 342 5.13 -14.01 -4.23
N ALA A 343 6.39 -13.60 -4.39
CA ALA A 343 6.73 -12.38 -5.13
C ALA A 343 6.24 -12.44 -6.59
N TYR A 344 6.41 -13.59 -7.26
CA TYR A 344 5.95 -13.78 -8.63
C TYR A 344 4.44 -13.60 -8.75
N ILE A 345 3.64 -14.22 -7.89
CA ILE A 345 2.17 -14.14 -7.92
C ILE A 345 1.73 -12.70 -7.63
N HIS A 346 2.21 -12.11 -6.52
CA HIS A 346 1.75 -10.80 -6.09
C HIS A 346 2.16 -9.67 -7.04
N TYR A 347 3.35 -9.74 -7.62
CA TYR A 347 3.77 -8.73 -8.61
C TYR A 347 3.32 -9.02 -10.05
N SER A 348 2.61 -10.14 -10.27
CA SER A 348 1.83 -10.40 -11.48
C SER A 348 0.43 -9.79 -11.42
N TYR A 349 -0.07 -9.41 -10.25
CA TYR A 349 -1.39 -8.80 -10.07
C TYR A 349 -1.43 -7.42 -10.73
N TYR A 350 -2.58 -7.06 -11.36
CA TYR A 350 -2.70 -5.80 -12.10
C TYR A 350 -2.44 -4.56 -11.25
N ALA A 351 -2.90 -4.57 -9.98
CA ALA A 351 -2.63 -3.53 -8.99
C ALA A 351 -1.41 -3.86 -8.10
N TRP A 352 -0.28 -4.19 -8.73
CA TRP A 352 0.95 -4.67 -8.10
C TRP A 352 1.55 -3.73 -7.04
N THR A 353 1.17 -2.46 -7.03
CA THR A 353 1.57 -1.48 -6.00
C THR A 353 0.87 -1.72 -4.67
N TYR A 354 -0.27 -2.43 -4.68
CA TYR A 354 -1.06 -2.70 -3.47
C TYR A 354 -1.35 -1.45 -2.62
N PHE A 355 -1.75 -0.38 -3.27
CA PHE A 355 -2.18 0.83 -2.58
C PHE A 355 -3.56 0.63 -1.89
N PRO A 356 -3.85 1.28 -0.74
CA PRO A 356 -2.95 2.08 0.10
C PRO A 356 -2.01 1.21 0.95
N GLY A 357 -0.82 1.76 1.26
CA GLY A 357 0.16 1.10 2.10
C GLY A 357 1.50 1.84 2.14
N LEU A 358 2.33 1.52 3.12
CA LEU A 358 3.71 1.96 3.21
C LEU A 358 4.62 0.81 2.79
N GLY A 359 5.20 0.89 1.61
CA GLY A 359 5.94 -0.21 1.00
C GLY A 359 5.05 -1.39 0.59
N SER A 360 5.62 -2.39 -0.05
CA SER A 360 4.88 -3.55 -0.54
C SER A 360 4.29 -4.37 0.60
N ARG A 361 3.00 -4.19 0.86
CA ARG A 361 2.29 -4.87 1.96
C ARG A 361 2.27 -6.41 1.87
N PRO A 362 2.20 -7.05 0.68
CA PRO A 362 2.24 -8.51 0.60
C PRO A 362 3.56 -9.13 1.07
N MET A 363 4.65 -8.34 1.13
CA MET A 363 5.93 -8.87 1.60
C MET A 363 5.97 -9.11 3.12
N VAL A 364 5.00 -8.59 3.88
CA VAL A 364 4.87 -8.82 5.34
C VAL A 364 4.70 -10.31 5.65
N GLU A 365 3.97 -11.04 4.82
CA GLU A 365 3.74 -12.49 4.94
C GLU A 365 5.05 -13.30 4.88
N THR A 366 6.04 -12.76 4.20
CA THR A 366 7.34 -13.44 4.04
C THR A 366 8.28 -13.24 5.24
N TYR A 367 8.01 -12.27 6.12
CA TYR A 367 8.92 -11.88 7.21
C TYR A 367 9.23 -12.99 8.20
N PRO A 368 8.32 -13.86 8.60
CA PRO A 368 8.64 -14.99 9.47
C PRO A 368 9.73 -15.91 8.90
N LEU A 369 9.75 -16.14 7.58
CA LEU A 369 10.79 -16.92 6.91
C LEU A 369 12.06 -16.09 6.69
N LEU A 370 11.91 -14.84 6.26
CA LEU A 370 13.02 -13.94 6.01
C LEU A 370 13.79 -13.57 7.30
N ALA A 371 13.17 -13.72 8.48
CA ALA A 371 13.82 -13.59 9.77
C ALA A 371 15.06 -14.49 9.93
N PHE A 372 15.06 -15.68 9.33
CA PHE A 372 16.24 -16.56 9.34
C PHE A 372 17.40 -15.97 8.56
N GLY A 373 17.15 -15.39 7.37
CA GLY A 373 18.16 -14.71 6.58
C GLY A 373 18.73 -13.49 7.31
N LEU A 374 17.85 -12.69 7.92
CA LEU A 374 18.22 -11.54 8.73
C LEU A 374 19.10 -11.95 9.93
N ALA A 375 18.72 -13.03 10.63
CA ALA A 375 19.49 -13.59 11.74
C ALA A 375 20.87 -14.09 11.28
N ALA A 376 20.95 -14.76 10.13
CA ALA A 376 22.22 -15.24 9.58
C ALA A 376 23.16 -14.08 9.21
N SER A 377 22.64 -12.98 8.65
CA SER A 377 23.42 -11.76 8.40
C SER A 377 23.91 -11.12 9.68
N TYR A 378 23.06 -10.99 10.69
CA TYR A 378 23.43 -10.39 11.98
C TYR A 378 24.45 -11.25 12.72
N GLN A 379 24.29 -12.57 12.69
CA GLN A 379 25.27 -13.50 13.25
C GLN A 379 26.62 -13.36 12.53
N TYR A 380 26.64 -13.30 11.21
CA TYR A 380 27.84 -13.09 10.41
C TYR A 380 28.56 -11.76 10.76
N CYS A 381 27.80 -10.69 10.93
CA CYS A 381 28.34 -9.38 11.35
C CYS A 381 28.91 -9.44 12.76
N SER A 382 28.24 -10.13 13.70
CA SER A 382 28.67 -10.21 15.10
C SER A 382 29.99 -10.95 15.29
N GLU A 383 30.33 -11.88 14.40
CA GLU A 383 31.57 -12.65 14.39
C GLU A 383 32.80 -11.83 13.90
N ARG A 384 32.57 -10.63 13.32
CA ARG A 384 33.61 -9.77 12.74
C ARG A 384 33.71 -8.43 13.45
N LYS A 385 34.88 -8.10 14.02
CA LYS A 385 35.07 -6.89 14.83
C LYS A 385 34.61 -5.60 14.12
N TRP A 386 34.93 -5.46 12.84
CA TRP A 386 34.61 -4.25 12.05
C TRP A 386 33.14 -4.17 11.58
N LEU A 387 32.39 -5.28 11.58
CA LEU A 387 30.95 -5.30 11.24
C LEU A 387 30.05 -5.38 12.47
N ARG A 388 30.62 -5.59 13.67
CA ARG A 388 29.84 -5.93 14.87
C ARG A 388 28.78 -4.89 15.23
N GLY A 389 29.04 -3.61 14.96
CA GLY A 389 28.10 -2.52 15.21
C GLY A 389 27.01 -2.36 14.13
N LEU A 390 27.23 -2.91 12.92
CA LEU A 390 26.37 -2.68 11.77
C LEU A 390 24.89 -3.07 11.99
N PRO A 391 24.56 -4.23 12.61
CA PRO A 391 23.16 -4.58 12.87
C PRO A 391 22.45 -3.59 13.78
N VAL A 392 23.13 -3.04 14.79
CA VAL A 392 22.55 -2.05 15.71
C VAL A 392 22.36 -0.71 15.01
N ILE A 393 23.36 -0.26 14.24
CA ILE A 393 23.26 0.97 13.44
C ILE A 393 22.10 0.86 12.45
N ALA A 394 22.01 -0.26 11.74
CA ALA A 394 20.93 -0.51 10.78
C ALA A 394 19.56 -0.52 11.47
N LEU A 395 19.44 -1.19 12.63
CA LEU A 395 18.22 -1.21 13.42
C LEU A 395 17.79 0.21 13.77
N VAL A 396 18.68 1.03 14.34
CA VAL A 396 18.35 2.39 14.77
C VAL A 396 17.97 3.26 13.57
N LEU A 397 18.81 3.29 12.54
CA LEU A 397 18.58 4.10 11.33
C LEU A 397 17.25 3.77 10.65
N PHE A 398 16.99 2.50 10.41
CA PHE A 398 15.78 2.10 9.69
C PHE A 398 14.53 2.09 10.56
N THR A 399 14.67 1.99 11.89
CA THR A 399 13.57 2.26 12.82
C THR A 399 13.15 3.74 12.74
N VAL A 400 14.09 4.66 12.82
CA VAL A 400 13.80 6.10 12.69
C VAL A 400 13.14 6.38 11.34
N LEU A 401 13.69 5.86 10.25
CA LEU A 401 13.12 6.02 8.91
C LEU A 401 11.68 5.49 8.83
N ASN A 402 11.43 4.26 9.26
CA ASN A 402 10.11 3.63 9.16
C ASN A 402 9.06 4.32 10.02
N LEU A 403 9.40 4.68 11.26
CA LEU A 403 8.49 5.41 12.16
C LEU A 403 8.19 6.81 11.62
N PHE A 404 9.20 7.50 11.10
CA PHE A 404 9.04 8.82 10.49
C PHE A 404 8.16 8.75 9.23
N GLN A 405 8.40 7.81 8.32
CA GLN A 405 7.56 7.64 7.13
C GLN A 405 6.13 7.20 7.48
N THR A 406 5.94 6.36 8.51
CA THR A 406 4.62 6.03 9.04
C THR A 406 3.89 7.27 9.52
N TRP A 407 4.57 8.16 10.25
CA TRP A 407 4.03 9.44 10.68
C TRP A 407 3.74 10.36 9.49
N GLN A 408 4.66 10.49 8.51
CA GLN A 408 4.44 11.27 7.30
C GLN A 408 3.22 10.79 6.49
N MET A 409 3.06 9.48 6.35
CA MET A 409 1.90 8.90 5.65
C MET A 409 0.59 9.30 6.32
N ARG A 410 0.60 9.37 7.64
CA ARG A 410 -0.57 9.80 8.39
C ARG A 410 -0.85 11.29 8.25
N GLN A 411 0.19 12.13 8.25
CA GLN A 411 0.04 13.56 8.06
C GLN A 411 -0.27 13.94 6.60
N GLY A 412 -0.43 12.96 5.69
CA GLY A 412 -0.65 13.23 4.27
C GLY A 412 0.53 13.88 3.56
N ILE A 413 1.73 13.82 4.16
CA ILE A 413 2.96 14.36 3.58
C ILE A 413 3.45 13.46 2.46
N ILE A 414 3.44 12.14 2.68
CA ILE A 414 3.77 11.15 1.67
C ILE A 414 2.53 10.38 1.26
N TRP A 415 2.54 9.95 -0.01
CA TRP A 415 1.48 9.15 -0.59
C TRP A 415 2.10 8.14 -1.56
N SER A 416 1.91 6.87 -1.33
CA SER A 416 2.61 5.83 -2.08
C SER A 416 1.96 5.50 -3.43
N GLU A 417 0.66 5.81 -3.61
CA GLU A 417 0.01 5.63 -4.89
C GLU A 417 0.63 6.55 -5.94
N ARG A 418 1.16 5.95 -7.03
CA ARG A 418 1.87 6.70 -8.07
C ARG A 418 3.06 7.54 -7.54
N GLY A 419 3.56 7.22 -6.35
CA GLY A 419 4.78 7.82 -5.82
C GLY A 419 5.92 7.68 -6.83
N ASN A 420 6.77 8.68 -6.89
CA ASN A 420 7.90 8.71 -7.82
C ASN A 420 9.18 9.17 -7.11
N ARG A 421 10.31 9.07 -7.80
CA ARG A 421 11.61 9.40 -7.20
C ARG A 421 11.70 10.86 -6.76
N ALA A 422 11.19 11.79 -7.55
CA ALA A 422 11.26 13.21 -7.24
C ALA A 422 10.47 13.51 -5.96
N PHE A 423 9.24 13.02 -5.88
CA PHE A 423 8.39 13.16 -4.71
C PHE A 423 8.99 12.51 -3.45
N TYR A 424 9.56 11.31 -3.58
CA TYR A 424 10.20 10.62 -2.46
C TYR A 424 11.39 11.42 -1.90
N LEU A 425 12.24 11.97 -2.78
CA LEU A 425 13.39 12.78 -2.37
C LEU A 425 12.97 14.12 -1.77
N GLU A 426 11.94 14.76 -2.33
CA GLU A 426 11.38 16.02 -1.84
C GLU A 426 10.79 15.86 -0.43
N THR A 427 10.17 14.72 -0.17
CA THR A 427 9.49 14.47 1.12
C THR A 427 10.34 13.77 2.17
N LEU A 428 11.55 13.29 1.83
CA LEU A 428 12.36 12.41 2.69
C LEU A 428 12.61 12.96 4.12
N ALA A 429 12.75 14.28 4.27
CA ALA A 429 12.96 14.93 5.56
C ALA A 429 11.91 16.01 5.88
N THR A 430 10.83 16.08 5.14
CA THR A 430 9.82 17.13 5.21
C THR A 430 8.83 16.87 6.35
N LEU A 431 8.53 17.90 7.14
CA LEU A 431 7.60 17.84 8.27
C LEU A 431 6.18 18.30 7.94
N THR A 432 5.99 18.97 6.81
CA THR A 432 4.69 19.47 6.33
C THR A 432 4.62 19.30 4.82
N PRO A 433 3.44 19.07 4.22
CA PRO A 433 3.28 19.11 2.77
C PRO A 433 3.71 20.47 2.23
N THR A 434 4.35 20.50 1.07
CA THR A 434 4.79 21.72 0.40
C THR A 434 4.27 21.77 -1.03
N LEU A 435 4.18 22.96 -1.61
CA LEU A 435 3.82 23.12 -3.01
C LEU A 435 4.79 22.37 -3.93
N ASN A 436 6.10 22.38 -3.60
CA ASN A 436 7.11 21.65 -4.36
C ASN A 436 6.95 20.15 -4.24
N SER A 437 6.59 19.61 -3.06
CA SER A 437 6.29 18.17 -2.93
C SER A 437 5.08 17.76 -3.76
N HIS A 438 4.04 18.59 -3.82
CA HIS A 438 2.86 18.35 -4.66
C HIS A 438 3.21 18.42 -6.17
N ARG A 439 3.95 19.44 -6.59
CA ARG A 439 4.48 19.59 -7.97
C ARG A 439 5.33 18.37 -8.37
N ALA A 440 6.23 17.91 -7.48
CA ALA A 440 7.09 16.75 -7.73
C ALA A 440 6.29 15.45 -7.85
N TYR A 441 5.23 15.30 -7.05
CA TYR A 441 4.31 14.15 -7.14
C TYR A 441 3.63 14.08 -8.51
N GLU A 442 3.14 15.21 -9.01
CA GLU A 442 2.43 15.27 -10.29
C GLU A 442 3.38 15.18 -11.49
N SER A 443 4.45 15.97 -11.52
CA SER A 443 5.34 16.13 -12.68
C SER A 443 6.43 15.04 -12.79
N ASN A 444 6.68 14.29 -11.71
CA ASN A 444 7.82 13.39 -11.59
C ASN A 444 9.16 14.11 -11.86
N GLU A 445 9.30 15.32 -11.35
CA GLU A 445 10.51 16.13 -11.45
C GLU A 445 10.73 16.91 -10.15
N LEU A 446 12.00 16.94 -9.67
CA LEU A 446 12.38 17.80 -8.55
C LEU A 446 12.15 19.26 -8.94
N GLN A 447 11.50 19.98 -8.07
CA GLN A 447 11.20 21.39 -8.29
C GLN A 447 12.33 22.26 -7.73
N PRO A 448 12.66 23.40 -8.36
CA PRO A 448 13.67 24.31 -7.84
C PRO A 448 13.15 25.02 -6.58
N ASP A 449 14.07 25.41 -5.70
CA ASP A 449 13.75 26.42 -4.69
C ASP A 449 13.66 27.78 -5.42
N GLU A 450 12.60 28.52 -5.21
CA GLU A 450 12.42 29.85 -5.82
C GLU A 450 13.51 30.83 -5.41
N ALA A 451 14.15 30.60 -4.26
CA ALA A 451 15.31 31.38 -3.82
C ALA A 451 16.59 31.13 -4.67
N ASP A 452 16.69 29.95 -5.29
CA ASP A 452 17.87 29.53 -6.05
C ASP A 452 17.79 29.84 -7.54
N ILE A 453 16.67 30.38 -8.00
CA ILE A 453 16.43 30.70 -9.41
C ILE A 453 16.11 32.18 -9.59
N THR A 454 16.32 32.69 -10.81
CA THR A 454 16.02 34.09 -11.18
C THR A 454 15.19 34.11 -12.46
N LEU A 455 14.14 34.92 -12.49
CA LEU A 455 13.34 35.15 -13.69
C LEU A 455 14.23 35.84 -14.74
N VAL A 456 14.31 35.21 -15.91
CA VAL A 456 15.04 35.77 -17.08
C VAL A 456 14.10 36.66 -17.91
N LYS A 457 12.96 36.08 -18.32
CA LYS A 457 11.91 36.80 -19.06
C LYS A 457 10.58 36.08 -19.04
N PRO A 458 9.45 36.77 -19.07
CA PRO A 458 8.18 36.16 -19.44
C PRO A 458 8.21 35.75 -20.92
N LEU A 459 7.59 34.63 -21.27
CA LEU A 459 7.55 34.11 -22.64
C LEU A 459 6.14 34.17 -23.22
N VAL A 460 5.13 33.85 -22.43
CA VAL A 460 3.72 33.80 -22.84
C VAL A 460 2.86 34.28 -21.69
N GLN A 461 1.82 35.05 -22.03
CA GLN A 461 0.73 35.41 -21.13
C GLN A 461 -0.58 35.38 -21.93
N GLN A 462 -1.58 34.64 -21.45
CA GLN A 462 -2.85 34.41 -22.15
C GLN A 462 -4.02 34.53 -21.17
N GLY A 463 -4.84 35.57 -21.34
CA GLY A 463 -6.04 35.84 -20.53
C GLY A 463 -7.36 35.46 -21.19
N PHE A 464 -7.35 34.76 -22.31
CA PHE A 464 -8.54 34.25 -23.03
C PHE A 464 -9.62 35.28 -23.40
N GLU A 465 -9.24 36.52 -23.64
CA GLU A 465 -10.15 37.63 -23.93
C GLU A 465 -10.82 37.57 -25.31
N ASP A 466 -10.33 36.74 -26.24
CA ASP A 466 -10.88 36.63 -27.61
C ASP A 466 -12.06 35.68 -27.66
N THR A 467 -13.26 36.23 -27.55
CA THR A 467 -14.53 35.47 -27.60
C THR A 467 -14.84 34.85 -28.95
N THR A 468 -14.09 35.18 -30.01
CA THR A 468 -14.25 34.59 -31.34
C THR A 468 -13.48 33.25 -31.46
N LEU A 469 -12.41 33.09 -30.70
CA LEU A 469 -11.55 31.92 -30.70
C LEU A 469 -11.91 30.92 -29.57
N PHE A 470 -12.42 31.43 -28.45
CA PHE A 470 -12.62 30.65 -27.23
C PHE A 470 -14.10 30.61 -26.82
N ALA A 471 -14.51 29.47 -26.23
CA ALA A 471 -15.74 29.39 -25.48
C ALA A 471 -15.50 30.05 -24.11
N THR A 472 -16.07 31.21 -23.86
CA THR A 472 -15.76 32.06 -22.70
C THR A 472 -16.99 32.29 -21.82
N VAL A 473 -16.72 32.61 -20.55
CA VAL A 473 -17.68 33.15 -19.59
C VAL A 473 -17.22 34.53 -19.11
N ALA A 474 -18.17 35.38 -18.74
CA ALA A 474 -17.91 36.73 -18.25
C ALA A 474 -18.36 36.97 -16.81
N ASP A 475 -19.07 35.99 -16.23
CA ASP A 475 -19.59 36.04 -14.85
C ASP A 475 -18.55 35.67 -13.79
N ILE A 476 -17.54 34.90 -14.19
CA ILE A 476 -16.46 34.45 -13.32
C ILE A 476 -15.14 34.62 -14.08
N THR A 477 -14.38 35.67 -13.78
CA THR A 477 -13.07 35.96 -14.36
C THR A 477 -12.02 36.14 -13.26
N HIS A 478 -10.74 35.82 -13.53
CA HIS A 478 -9.61 36.10 -12.65
C HIS A 478 -8.96 37.42 -13.03
N GLY A 479 -8.66 37.56 -14.31
CA GLY A 479 -8.21 38.82 -14.93
C GLY A 479 -9.09 39.21 -16.10
N GLY A 480 -9.09 40.46 -16.54
CA GLY A 480 -9.82 40.92 -17.73
C GLY A 480 -11.35 40.80 -17.65
N ASN A 481 -11.98 40.55 -18.82
CA ASN A 481 -13.43 40.54 -18.99
C ASN A 481 -13.99 39.13 -19.25
N TYR A 482 -13.16 38.21 -19.69
CA TYR A 482 -13.57 36.84 -20.09
C TYR A 482 -12.58 35.81 -19.58
N ALA A 483 -13.09 34.62 -19.25
CA ALA A 483 -12.30 33.44 -18.91
C ALA A 483 -12.73 32.25 -19.77
N LEU A 484 -11.82 31.31 -20.03
CA LEU A 484 -12.09 30.12 -20.84
C LEU A 484 -12.96 29.12 -20.07
N TYR A 485 -14.07 28.70 -20.68
CA TYR A 485 -14.90 27.57 -20.21
C TYR A 485 -15.12 26.57 -21.34
N ASP A 486 -14.33 25.51 -21.38
CA ASP A 486 -14.33 24.53 -22.46
C ASP A 486 -14.13 23.12 -21.93
N THR A 487 -14.89 22.18 -22.47
CA THR A 487 -14.83 20.76 -22.09
C THR A 487 -14.22 19.86 -23.16
N ARG A 488 -13.72 20.44 -24.26
CA ARG A 488 -13.06 19.68 -25.32
C ARG A 488 -11.80 18.99 -24.82
N GLU A 489 -11.46 17.85 -25.40
CA GLU A 489 -10.26 17.07 -25.07
C GLU A 489 -8.98 17.92 -25.22
N PHE A 490 -8.83 18.63 -26.32
CA PHE A 490 -7.77 19.60 -26.53
C PHE A 490 -8.38 20.99 -26.56
N LEU A 491 -7.99 21.82 -25.61
CA LEU A 491 -8.42 23.20 -25.62
C LEU A 491 -7.87 23.91 -26.87
N PRO A 492 -8.57 24.93 -27.39
CA PRO A 492 -8.22 25.56 -28.68
C PRO A 492 -6.94 26.38 -28.64
N TRP A 493 -6.25 26.36 -27.52
CA TRP A 493 -5.01 27.15 -27.34
C TRP A 493 -3.81 26.24 -27.06
N LYS A 494 -2.70 26.56 -27.74
CA LYS A 494 -1.40 25.90 -27.56
C LYS A 494 -0.31 26.95 -27.80
N ALA A 495 0.59 27.12 -26.84
CA ALA A 495 1.80 27.88 -27.04
C ALA A 495 2.88 27.02 -27.67
N GLU A 496 3.50 27.50 -28.73
CA GLU A 496 4.71 26.94 -29.32
C GLU A 496 5.89 27.89 -29.04
N LEU A 497 6.86 27.42 -28.28
CA LEU A 497 8.03 28.19 -27.89
C LEU A 497 9.24 27.70 -28.66
N ASP A 498 9.95 28.61 -29.29
CA ASP A 498 11.28 28.37 -29.83
C ASP A 498 12.30 28.32 -28.67
N LEU A 499 13.10 27.28 -28.61
CA LEU A 499 14.10 27.10 -27.56
C LEU A 499 15.53 27.54 -27.98
N ALA A 500 15.70 28.17 -29.16
CA ALA A 500 17.01 28.55 -29.72
C ALA A 500 17.85 29.48 -28.82
N GLU A 501 17.20 30.38 -28.10
CA GLU A 501 17.86 31.32 -27.20
C GLU A 501 17.96 30.87 -25.74
N MET A 502 17.46 29.67 -25.44
CA MET A 502 17.45 29.12 -24.09
C MET A 502 18.66 28.22 -23.82
N HIS A 503 19.12 28.19 -22.57
CA HIS A 503 20.25 27.38 -22.21
C HIS A 503 19.82 25.98 -21.70
N PRO A 504 20.62 24.93 -21.92
CA PRO A 504 20.43 23.67 -21.26
C PRO A 504 20.33 23.86 -19.74
N ARG A 505 19.36 23.19 -19.11
CA ARG A 505 19.04 23.28 -17.68
C ARG A 505 18.37 24.57 -17.19
N ASP A 506 18.06 25.53 -18.03
CA ASP A 506 17.09 26.58 -17.68
C ASP A 506 15.76 25.95 -17.29
N TRP A 507 14.90 26.67 -16.58
CA TRP A 507 13.60 26.24 -16.14
C TRP A 507 12.49 26.99 -16.90
N LEU A 508 11.48 26.24 -17.33
CA LEU A 508 10.20 26.79 -17.74
C LEU A 508 9.23 26.68 -16.57
N LYS A 509 8.78 27.79 -15.99
CA LYS A 509 7.63 27.82 -15.10
C LYS A 509 6.38 27.96 -15.96
N VAL A 510 5.43 27.06 -15.77
CA VAL A 510 4.14 27.08 -16.48
C VAL A 510 3.05 27.06 -15.44
N GLY A 511 2.09 27.96 -15.59
CA GLY A 511 0.97 28.06 -14.67
C GLY A 511 -0.32 28.49 -15.36
N VAL A 512 -1.44 28.19 -14.71
CA VAL A 512 -2.78 28.57 -15.11
C VAL A 512 -3.63 28.81 -13.87
N SER A 513 -4.39 29.89 -13.84
CA SER A 513 -5.43 30.12 -12.84
C SER A 513 -6.66 29.30 -13.22
N ALA A 514 -7.27 28.65 -12.24
CA ALA A 514 -8.45 27.83 -12.45
C ALA A 514 -9.49 28.06 -11.35
N TYR A 515 -10.77 27.94 -11.74
CA TYR A 515 -11.93 28.03 -10.86
C TYR A 515 -12.82 26.81 -11.08
N ILE A 516 -13.19 26.12 -10.00
CA ILE A 516 -14.05 24.94 -10.04
C ILE A 516 -15.32 25.26 -9.24
N ARG A 517 -16.48 25.12 -9.89
CA ARG A 517 -17.77 25.25 -9.22
C ARG A 517 -18.03 24.02 -8.35
N GLU A 518 -18.84 24.16 -7.28
CA GLU A 518 -19.18 23.02 -6.40
C GLU A 518 -19.81 21.86 -7.16
N GLU A 519 -20.70 22.15 -8.10
CA GLU A 519 -21.36 21.14 -8.95
C GLU A 519 -20.41 20.42 -9.92
N ASP A 520 -19.25 21.02 -10.21
CA ASP A 520 -18.23 20.49 -11.14
C ASP A 520 -17.04 19.84 -10.40
N ARG A 521 -17.15 19.67 -9.08
CA ARG A 521 -16.12 19.10 -8.23
C ARG A 521 -15.85 17.63 -8.60
N LEU A 522 -14.58 17.31 -8.84
CA LEU A 522 -14.18 15.93 -9.14
C LEU A 522 -13.94 15.14 -7.86
N HIS A 523 -14.56 13.98 -7.80
CA HIS A 523 -14.30 12.95 -6.79
C HIS A 523 -13.18 11.98 -7.21
N GLU A 524 -12.87 11.92 -8.51
CA GLU A 524 -11.83 11.04 -9.05
C GLU A 524 -10.69 11.88 -9.63
N ARG A 525 -9.52 11.81 -9.00
CA ARG A 525 -8.32 12.53 -9.41
C ARG A 525 -7.88 12.20 -10.85
N ASP A 526 -8.12 11.00 -11.31
CA ASP A 526 -7.74 10.54 -12.66
C ASP A 526 -8.55 11.19 -13.79
N LYS A 527 -9.67 11.80 -13.44
CA LYS A 527 -10.53 12.55 -14.35
C LYS A 527 -10.21 14.05 -14.40
N ALA A 528 -9.09 14.49 -13.80
CA ALA A 528 -8.67 15.86 -13.85
C ALA A 528 -7.99 16.21 -15.18
N ALA A 529 -8.28 17.39 -15.71
CA ALA A 529 -7.51 17.97 -16.81
C ALA A 529 -6.06 18.25 -16.39
N VAL A 530 -5.14 18.16 -17.35
CA VAL A 530 -3.71 18.33 -17.10
C VAL A 530 -3.12 19.50 -17.86
N LEU A 531 -2.27 20.27 -17.19
CA LEU A 531 -1.40 21.28 -17.80
C LEU A 531 -0.12 20.58 -18.26
N VAL A 532 0.21 20.69 -19.55
CA VAL A 532 1.25 19.88 -20.21
C VAL A 532 2.36 20.76 -20.76
N VAL A 533 3.60 20.30 -20.58
CA VAL A 533 4.78 20.77 -21.30
C VAL A 533 5.38 19.61 -22.09
N GLU A 534 5.37 19.72 -23.40
CA GLU A 534 5.97 18.76 -24.31
C GLU A 534 7.17 19.41 -25.02
N ILE A 535 8.36 18.81 -24.94
CA ILE A 535 9.53 19.26 -25.69
C ILE A 535 9.78 18.28 -26.82
N VAL A 536 9.89 18.79 -28.04
CA VAL A 536 10.16 18.04 -29.27
C VAL A 536 11.45 18.50 -29.94
N ASP A 537 12.14 17.59 -30.60
CA ASP A 537 13.30 17.93 -31.43
C ASP A 537 12.88 18.52 -32.79
N GLY A 538 13.86 18.98 -33.59
CA GLY A 538 13.61 19.57 -34.92
C GLY A 538 12.89 18.65 -35.91
N ASN A 539 12.80 17.34 -35.63
CA ASN A 539 12.06 16.36 -36.42
C ASN A 539 10.67 16.02 -35.81
N GLY A 540 10.26 16.75 -34.77
CA GLY A 540 9.00 16.51 -34.08
C GLY A 540 9.01 15.31 -33.13
N LYS A 541 10.17 14.69 -32.87
CA LYS A 541 10.27 13.57 -31.93
C LYS A 541 10.26 14.08 -30.49
N LYS A 542 9.36 13.54 -29.69
CA LYS A 542 9.21 13.85 -28.27
C LYS A 542 10.47 13.52 -27.47
N LYS A 543 10.97 14.50 -26.71
CA LYS A 543 12.12 14.40 -25.79
C LYS A 543 11.70 14.46 -24.33
N THR A 544 10.72 15.31 -24.03
CA THR A 544 10.20 15.50 -22.68
C THR A 544 8.69 15.61 -22.73
N TRP A 545 8.03 14.97 -21.77
CA TRP A 545 6.60 15.17 -21.48
C TRP A 545 6.46 15.30 -19.97
N LYS A 546 6.03 16.44 -19.51
CA LYS A 546 5.75 16.72 -18.11
C LYS A 546 4.38 17.35 -17.99
N CYS A 547 3.65 16.97 -16.95
CA CYS A 547 2.33 17.53 -16.72
C CYS A 547 1.99 17.52 -15.23
N ILE A 548 1.05 18.36 -14.86
CA ILE A 548 0.35 18.32 -13.57
C ILE A 548 -1.14 18.32 -13.80
N ARG A 549 -1.89 17.63 -12.94
CA ARG A 549 -3.35 17.75 -12.89
C ARG A 549 -3.73 19.07 -12.26
N ILE A 550 -4.69 19.79 -12.85
CA ILE A 550 -5.03 21.16 -12.42
C ILE A 550 -5.84 21.13 -11.13
N SER A 551 -6.96 20.41 -11.10
CA SER A 551 -7.90 20.45 -9.97
C SER A 551 -7.32 20.10 -8.59
N PRO A 552 -6.30 19.22 -8.42
CA PRO A 552 -5.71 18.99 -7.11
C PRO A 552 -4.98 20.19 -6.48
N PHE A 553 -4.67 21.23 -7.27
CA PHE A 553 -4.04 22.45 -6.74
C PHE A 553 -5.07 23.47 -6.26
N ILE A 554 -6.27 23.44 -6.82
CA ILE A 554 -7.28 24.48 -6.58
C ILE A 554 -7.86 24.36 -5.15
N GLY A 555 -7.80 25.48 -4.40
CA GLY A 555 -8.25 25.55 -3.02
C GLY A 555 -7.43 24.71 -2.03
N ASN A 556 -6.28 24.22 -2.42
CA ASN A 556 -5.43 23.31 -1.64
C ASN A 556 -4.30 24.06 -0.90
N LYS A 557 -4.66 24.95 0.02
CA LYS A 557 -3.70 25.75 0.81
C LYS A 557 -2.72 24.92 1.64
N ALA A 558 -3.11 23.69 2.01
CA ALA A 558 -2.28 22.78 2.78
C ALA A 558 -1.36 21.89 1.92
N HIS A 559 -1.46 21.99 0.59
CA HIS A 559 -0.66 21.23 -0.38
C HIS A 559 -0.71 19.70 -0.20
N HIS A 560 -1.79 19.18 0.37
CA HIS A 560 -1.99 17.74 0.50
C HIS A 560 -2.20 17.08 -0.86
N ILE A 561 -1.69 15.86 -1.02
CA ILE A 561 -1.88 15.09 -2.26
C ILE A 561 -3.37 14.78 -2.52
N TRP A 562 -4.17 14.58 -1.47
CA TRP A 562 -5.62 14.48 -1.53
C TRP A 562 -6.24 15.72 -0.90
N PRO A 563 -6.44 16.80 -1.67
CA PRO A 563 -7.07 18.00 -1.13
C PRO A 563 -8.55 17.73 -0.88
N THR A 564 -9.01 18.15 0.28
CA THR A 564 -10.43 18.43 0.53
C THR A 564 -10.78 19.84 0.00
N GLY A 565 -10.12 20.27 -1.08
CA GLY A 565 -10.00 21.64 -1.53
C GLY A 565 -11.29 22.46 -1.47
N GLU A 566 -11.16 23.71 -1.11
CA GLU A 566 -12.23 24.68 -1.26
C GLU A 566 -12.54 24.82 -2.76
N VAL A 567 -13.81 24.97 -3.10
CA VAL A 567 -14.33 25.23 -4.45
C VAL A 567 -14.93 26.62 -4.50
N ASN A 568 -15.38 27.06 -5.66
CA ASN A 568 -15.91 28.40 -5.87
C ASN A 568 -14.88 29.51 -5.57
N MET A 569 -13.60 29.25 -5.86
CA MET A 569 -12.52 30.22 -5.74
C MET A 569 -11.47 30.03 -6.83
N TRP A 570 -10.81 31.13 -7.17
CA TRP A 570 -9.65 31.11 -8.04
C TRP A 570 -8.40 30.65 -7.28
N ASP A 571 -7.62 29.76 -7.89
CA ASP A 571 -6.29 29.37 -7.42
C ASP A 571 -5.41 28.96 -8.60
N GLU A 572 -4.09 28.88 -8.37
CA GLU A 572 -3.09 28.63 -9.40
C GLU A 572 -2.60 27.18 -9.37
N ALA A 573 -2.61 26.53 -10.52
CA ALA A 573 -1.87 25.30 -10.76
C ALA A 573 -0.61 25.62 -11.58
N SER A 574 0.56 25.42 -10.99
CA SER A 574 1.84 25.73 -11.66
C SER A 574 2.95 24.74 -11.31
N PHE A 575 3.91 24.60 -12.21
CA PHE A 575 5.09 23.76 -12.00
C PHE A 575 6.26 24.20 -12.86
N TYR A 576 7.46 23.69 -12.51
CA TYR A 576 8.69 23.95 -13.26
C TYR A 576 9.10 22.72 -14.06
N VAL A 577 9.57 22.94 -15.28
CA VAL A 577 10.14 21.92 -16.18
C VAL A 577 11.57 22.28 -16.52
N ARG A 578 12.51 21.40 -16.20
CA ARG A 578 13.91 21.63 -16.53
C ARG A 578 14.20 21.31 -17.98
N LEU A 579 14.83 22.25 -18.70
CA LEU A 579 15.23 22.04 -20.08
C LEU A 579 16.33 20.96 -20.16
N PRO A 580 16.24 20.04 -21.15
CA PRO A 580 17.17 18.93 -21.29
C PRO A 580 18.64 19.37 -21.43
N ARG A 581 19.58 18.59 -20.87
CA ARG A 581 21.02 18.85 -20.99
C ARG A 581 21.53 18.89 -22.44
N GLY A 582 20.87 18.13 -23.33
CA GLY A 582 21.20 18.06 -24.75
C GLY A 582 20.33 18.96 -25.62
N LEU A 583 19.79 20.06 -25.05
CA LEU A 583 18.99 21.05 -25.78
C LEU A 583 19.74 21.53 -27.03
N GLN A 584 19.03 21.60 -28.15
CA GLN A 584 19.54 22.13 -29.44
C GLN A 584 18.67 23.30 -29.91
N PRO A 585 19.23 24.22 -30.69
CA PRO A 585 18.52 25.42 -31.12
C PRO A 585 17.24 25.18 -31.93
N ASN A 586 17.10 24.03 -32.58
CA ASN A 586 15.94 23.68 -33.39
C ASN A 586 14.85 22.92 -32.61
N TRP A 587 14.96 22.82 -31.29
CA TRP A 587 13.93 22.21 -30.45
C TRP A 587 12.85 23.23 -30.12
N ARG A 588 11.63 22.70 -29.86
CA ARG A 588 10.47 23.48 -29.47
C ARG A 588 9.82 22.94 -28.21
N ALA A 589 9.20 23.79 -27.42
CA ALA A 589 8.32 23.41 -26.35
C ALA A 589 6.88 23.77 -26.68
N ASN A 590 5.99 22.81 -26.51
CA ASN A 590 4.54 22.97 -26.64
C ASN A 590 3.94 23.01 -25.24
N VAL A 591 3.14 24.04 -24.95
CA VAL A 591 2.40 24.17 -23.69
C VAL A 591 0.92 24.21 -24.01
N PHE A 592 0.14 23.34 -23.37
CA PHE A 592 -1.30 23.24 -23.58
C PHE A 592 -2.00 22.55 -22.40
N VAL A 593 -3.31 22.70 -22.33
CA VAL A 593 -4.15 21.92 -21.41
C VAL A 593 -4.79 20.77 -22.18
N TRP A 594 -4.62 19.56 -21.66
CA TRP A 594 -5.25 18.34 -22.17
C TRP A 594 -6.35 17.89 -21.20
N ASN A 595 -7.59 17.95 -21.70
CA ASN A 595 -8.81 17.67 -20.93
C ASN A 595 -9.53 16.41 -21.46
N ALA A 596 -8.81 15.29 -21.59
CA ALA A 596 -9.38 14.04 -22.09
C ALA A 596 -10.65 13.58 -21.36
N PRO A 597 -10.77 13.79 -20.03
CA PRO A 597 -12.00 13.42 -19.32
C PRO A 597 -13.18 14.36 -19.56
N GLY A 598 -12.99 15.53 -20.18
CA GLY A 598 -14.03 16.55 -20.34
C GLY A 598 -14.42 17.22 -19.03
N GLN A 599 -13.45 17.45 -18.13
CA GLN A 599 -13.68 18.14 -16.85
C GLN A 599 -14.21 19.54 -17.11
N LYS A 600 -15.27 19.91 -16.41
CA LYS A 600 -15.76 21.28 -16.37
C LYS A 600 -14.93 22.12 -15.40
N MET A 601 -14.34 23.18 -15.88
CA MET A 601 -13.58 24.17 -15.10
C MET A 601 -13.48 25.45 -15.89
N ILE A 602 -13.25 26.56 -15.18
CA ILE A 602 -12.98 27.86 -15.77
C ILE A 602 -11.48 28.11 -15.65
N LEU A 603 -10.84 28.51 -16.74
CA LEU A 603 -9.39 28.78 -16.81
C LEU A 603 -9.13 30.22 -17.22
N ASP A 604 -8.11 30.82 -16.61
CA ASP A 604 -7.65 32.16 -16.91
C ASP A 604 -6.14 32.29 -16.69
N ASP A 605 -5.55 33.40 -17.13
CA ASP A 605 -4.17 33.82 -16.89
C ASP A 605 -3.15 32.67 -17.04
N LEU A 606 -3.19 31.96 -18.18
CA LEU A 606 -2.16 30.99 -18.49
C LEU A 606 -0.86 31.71 -18.85
N TYR A 607 0.26 31.26 -18.23
CA TYR A 607 1.55 31.89 -18.47
C TYR A 607 2.68 30.86 -18.62
N VAL A 608 3.75 31.32 -19.29
CA VAL A 608 5.05 30.61 -19.34
C VAL A 608 6.16 31.64 -19.10
N GLU A 609 7.05 31.32 -18.20
CA GLU A 609 8.18 32.13 -17.80
C GLU A 609 9.48 31.33 -17.84
N LEU A 610 10.58 31.99 -18.22
CA LEU A 610 11.91 31.42 -18.25
C LEU A 610 12.69 31.84 -17.00
N TYR A 611 13.22 30.83 -16.28
CA TYR A 611 14.08 31.01 -15.12
C TYR A 611 15.44 30.34 -15.32
N ARG A 612 16.43 30.82 -14.59
CA ARG A 612 17.80 30.29 -14.57
C ARG A 612 18.31 30.11 -13.14
N ASP A 613 19.10 29.06 -12.91
CA ASP A 613 19.82 28.86 -11.65
C ASP A 613 20.71 30.11 -11.39
N ARG A 614 20.75 30.59 -10.14
CA ARG A 614 21.57 31.74 -9.72
C ARG A 614 23.04 31.45 -9.78
#